data_e155cce759c919d81c9101e688d4186d
#
_entry.id   e155cce759c919d81c9101e688d4186d
#
_cell.length_a   1.000
_cell.length_b   1.000
_cell.length_c   1.000
_cell.angle_alpha   90.00
_cell.angle_beta   90.00
_cell.angle_gamma   90.00
#
_symmetry.space_group_name_H-M   'P 1'
#
loop_
_entity.id
_entity.type
_entity.pdbx_description
1 polymer ?
#
loop_
_entity_poly.entity_id
_entity_poly.type
_entity_poly.pdbx_seq_one_letter_code
_entity_poly.pdbx_strand_id
1 'polypeptide(L)'
;MNRKEEIIMATLELAAEKGLGSVSMNMIADKVGIKKPSLYNHFDSKEEIVQAMYEYLREQAKGKSQIKMMDYGTIFAGKTALEILRQMVGGYVRMNQQEQMLMFYKVIYSERCIQPMAAKIMAEETERMILATKQLFYAMEIHKILHFQDADMSAVSFAMTVHGLMDYGLDKQTGKYEAADRKKDLMDEYLKWFCEENAVER
;
A
#
# COMPACT_ATOMS: atom_id res chain seq x y z
N MET A 1 9.91 -21.82 -2.77
CA MET A 1 10.36 -20.68 -1.91
C MET A 1 11.86 -20.83 -1.74
N ASN A 2 12.63 -19.78 -2.00
CA ASN A 2 14.07 -19.81 -1.77
C ASN A 2 14.39 -19.48 -0.31
N ARG A 3 15.65 -19.64 0.13
CA ARG A 3 16.03 -19.44 1.54
C ARG A 3 15.80 -17.99 2.04
N LYS A 4 16.00 -16.97 1.18
CA LYS A 4 15.69 -15.59 1.54
C LYS A 4 14.19 -15.38 1.78
N GLU A 5 13.35 -15.97 0.95
CA GLU A 5 11.89 -15.91 1.11
C GLU A 5 11.42 -16.60 2.39
N GLU A 6 12.01 -17.74 2.75
CA GLU A 6 11.71 -18.45 4.01
C GLU A 6 12.04 -17.57 5.23
N ILE A 7 13.21 -16.89 5.20
CA ILE A 7 13.63 -15.96 6.25
C ILE A 7 12.66 -14.79 6.37
N ILE A 8 12.27 -14.20 5.24
CA ILE A 8 11.31 -13.09 5.17
C ILE A 8 9.98 -13.50 5.81
N MET A 9 9.42 -14.63 5.39
CA MET A 9 8.13 -15.09 5.89
C MET A 9 8.16 -15.47 7.36
N ALA A 10 9.22 -16.14 7.83
CA ALA A 10 9.40 -16.45 9.25
C ALA A 10 9.49 -15.18 10.10
N THR A 11 10.15 -14.13 9.57
CA THR A 11 10.25 -12.83 10.26
C THR A 11 8.89 -12.15 10.36
N LEU A 12 8.09 -12.17 9.27
CA LEU A 12 6.74 -11.60 9.26
C LEU A 12 5.83 -12.28 10.28
N GLU A 13 5.83 -13.60 10.32
CA GLU A 13 5.03 -14.37 11.29
C GLU A 13 5.43 -14.06 12.73
N LEU A 14 6.75 -14.02 13.03
CA LEU A 14 7.25 -13.66 14.36
C LEU A 14 6.86 -12.22 14.75
N ALA A 15 6.96 -11.28 13.81
CA ALA A 15 6.60 -9.90 14.03
C ALA A 15 5.08 -9.73 14.26
N ALA A 16 4.26 -10.49 13.56
CA ALA A 16 2.81 -10.48 13.75
C ALA A 16 2.38 -11.06 15.12
N GLU A 17 3.13 -12.04 15.64
CA GLU A 17 2.85 -12.67 16.94
C GLU A 17 3.35 -11.84 18.12
N LYS A 18 4.53 -11.21 18.02
CA LYS A 18 5.29 -10.67 19.16
C LYS A 18 5.61 -9.18 19.07
N GLY A 19 5.26 -8.55 17.97
CA GLY A 19 5.73 -7.21 17.60
C GLY A 19 7.16 -7.24 17.03
N LEU A 20 7.43 -6.38 16.07
CA LEU A 20 8.72 -6.33 15.36
C LEU A 20 9.90 -6.02 16.30
N GLY A 21 9.66 -5.16 17.31
CA GLY A 21 10.67 -4.79 18.29
C GLY A 21 11.21 -5.98 19.08
N SER A 22 10.37 -6.98 19.35
CA SER A 22 10.73 -8.19 20.13
C SER A 22 11.41 -9.27 19.30
N VAL A 23 11.38 -9.18 17.97
CA VAL A 23 11.99 -10.19 17.09
C VAL A 23 13.50 -10.01 17.03
N SER A 24 14.25 -11.11 17.23
CA SER A 24 15.71 -11.13 17.14
C SER A 24 16.19 -12.06 16.02
N MET A 25 17.42 -11.84 15.55
CA MET A 25 18.07 -12.70 14.56
C MET A 25 18.15 -14.18 15.01
N ASN A 26 18.30 -14.44 16.31
CA ASN A 26 18.28 -15.81 16.84
C ASN A 26 16.90 -16.46 16.66
N MET A 27 15.83 -15.75 17.01
CA MET A 27 14.45 -16.25 16.86
C MET A 27 14.12 -16.55 15.39
N ILE A 28 14.59 -15.70 14.48
CA ILE A 28 14.42 -15.92 13.04
C ILE A 28 15.17 -17.18 12.58
N ALA A 29 16.45 -17.31 12.98
CA ALA A 29 17.26 -18.47 12.66
C ALA A 29 16.64 -19.79 13.17
N ASP A 30 16.18 -19.79 14.43
CA ASP A 30 15.52 -20.94 15.05
C ASP A 30 14.21 -21.31 14.32
N LYS A 31 13.40 -20.31 13.98
CA LYS A 31 12.13 -20.54 13.25
C LYS A 31 12.35 -21.11 11.86
N VAL A 32 13.40 -20.69 11.16
CA VAL A 32 13.79 -21.20 9.82
C VAL A 32 14.52 -22.54 9.91
N GLY A 33 14.99 -22.94 11.10
CA GLY A 33 15.76 -24.16 11.30
C GLY A 33 17.21 -24.09 10.80
N ILE A 34 17.82 -22.91 10.86
CA ILE A 34 19.22 -22.67 10.46
C ILE A 34 20.05 -22.12 11.61
N LYS A 35 21.38 -22.27 11.52
CA LYS A 35 22.29 -21.64 12.48
C LYS A 35 22.39 -20.14 12.23
N LYS A 36 22.56 -19.35 13.30
CA LYS A 36 22.71 -17.90 13.23
C LYS A 36 23.76 -17.41 12.21
N PRO A 37 24.97 -18.01 12.09
CA PRO A 37 25.92 -17.64 11.06
C PRO A 37 25.37 -17.83 9.63
N SER A 38 24.56 -18.86 9.39
CA SER A 38 23.93 -19.08 8.09
C SER A 38 22.89 -18.00 7.76
N LEU A 39 22.20 -17.47 8.78
CA LEU A 39 21.27 -16.33 8.60
C LEU A 39 22.03 -15.09 8.13
N TYR A 40 23.19 -14.80 8.75
CA TYR A 40 24.03 -13.66 8.38
C TYR A 40 24.67 -13.75 6.99
N ASN A 41 24.73 -14.94 6.38
CA ASN A 41 25.11 -15.10 4.97
C ASN A 41 24.01 -14.60 4.01
N HIS A 42 22.80 -14.35 4.48
CA HIS A 42 21.67 -13.89 3.69
C HIS A 42 21.28 -12.45 3.97
N PHE A 43 21.41 -12.01 5.23
CA PHE A 43 21.02 -10.68 5.68
C PHE A 43 21.93 -10.22 6.84
N ASP A 44 22.49 -9.03 6.73
CA ASP A 44 23.42 -8.47 7.72
C ASP A 44 22.71 -8.01 9.00
N SER A 45 21.42 -7.68 8.91
CA SER A 45 20.64 -7.16 10.04
C SER A 45 19.15 -7.50 9.93
N LYS A 46 18.43 -7.30 11.03
CA LYS A 46 16.96 -7.39 11.05
C LYS A 46 16.33 -6.31 10.16
N GLU A 47 16.90 -5.13 10.16
CA GLU A 47 16.47 -4.00 9.34
C GLU A 47 16.52 -4.33 7.85
N GLU A 48 17.58 -5.01 7.41
CA GLU A 48 17.70 -5.49 6.02
C GLU A 48 16.62 -6.53 5.69
N ILE A 49 16.33 -7.45 6.61
CA ILE A 49 15.22 -8.42 6.43
C ILE A 49 13.89 -7.68 6.29
N VAL A 50 13.63 -6.68 7.12
CA VAL A 50 12.37 -5.90 7.09
C VAL A 50 12.23 -5.12 5.78
N GLN A 51 13.31 -4.51 5.29
CA GLN A 51 13.32 -3.84 4.00
C GLN A 51 13.06 -4.83 2.85
N ALA A 52 13.78 -5.95 2.85
CA ALA A 52 13.59 -7.00 1.85
C ALA A 52 12.19 -7.62 1.89
N MET A 53 11.60 -7.75 3.07
CA MET A 53 10.22 -8.20 3.27
C MET A 53 9.23 -7.26 2.60
N TYR A 54 9.38 -5.95 2.80
CA TYR A 54 8.52 -4.95 2.17
C TYR A 54 8.59 -5.05 0.63
N GLU A 55 9.79 -5.09 0.08
CA GLU A 55 10.00 -5.20 -1.37
C GLU A 55 9.42 -6.50 -1.94
N TYR A 56 9.71 -7.62 -1.28
CA TYR A 56 9.21 -8.94 -1.68
C TYR A 56 7.67 -8.99 -1.71
N LEU A 57 7.02 -8.54 -0.63
CA LEU A 57 5.57 -8.58 -0.53
C LEU A 57 4.90 -7.62 -1.52
N ARG A 58 5.49 -6.46 -1.77
CA ARG A 58 5.00 -5.56 -2.82
C ARG A 58 5.07 -6.19 -4.21
N GLU A 59 6.17 -6.84 -4.55
CA GLU A 59 6.30 -7.53 -5.85
C GLU A 59 5.30 -8.68 -5.98
N GLN A 60 5.09 -9.44 -4.92
CA GLN A 60 4.06 -10.50 -4.92
C GLN A 60 2.65 -9.92 -5.08
N ALA A 61 2.34 -8.83 -4.38
CA ALA A 61 1.03 -8.19 -4.40
C ALA A 61 0.70 -7.54 -5.75
N LYS A 62 1.70 -6.99 -6.46
CA LYS A 62 1.52 -6.46 -7.82
C LYS A 62 1.20 -7.55 -8.84
N GLY A 63 1.50 -8.80 -8.50
CA GLY A 63 1.43 -9.92 -9.43
C GLY A 63 2.50 -9.83 -10.51
N LYS A 64 2.49 -10.77 -11.46
CA LYS A 64 3.39 -10.76 -12.63
C LYS A 64 3.04 -9.68 -13.67
N SER A 65 2.27 -8.68 -13.30
CA SER A 65 2.07 -7.48 -14.11
C SER A 65 3.40 -6.74 -14.17
N GLN A 66 4.21 -7.11 -15.16
CA GLN A 66 5.29 -6.23 -15.60
C GLN A 66 4.69 -4.83 -15.69
N ILE A 67 5.32 -3.85 -15.05
CA ILE A 67 5.07 -2.44 -15.30
C ILE A 67 5.56 -2.18 -16.74
N LYS A 68 4.80 -2.65 -17.73
CA LYS A 68 4.74 -1.99 -19.03
C LYS A 68 4.31 -0.58 -18.72
N MET A 69 4.99 0.42 -19.28
CA MET A 69 4.51 1.80 -19.28
C MET A 69 2.99 1.73 -19.43
N MET A 70 2.27 2.24 -18.40
CA MET A 70 0.80 2.18 -18.43
C MET A 70 0.34 2.91 -19.70
N ASP A 71 -0.23 2.18 -20.62
CA ASP A 71 -0.90 2.77 -21.75
C ASP A 71 -2.25 3.32 -21.27
N TYR A 72 -2.18 4.56 -20.80
CA TYR A 72 -3.35 5.27 -20.28
C TYR A 72 -4.45 5.41 -21.36
N GLY A 73 -4.09 5.50 -22.64
CA GLY A 73 -5.06 5.53 -23.72
C GLY A 73 -5.95 4.29 -23.74
N THR A 74 -5.36 3.11 -23.62
CA THR A 74 -6.11 1.85 -23.52
C THR A 74 -6.88 1.74 -22.20
N ILE A 75 -6.27 2.18 -21.07
CA ILE A 75 -6.91 2.10 -19.75
C ILE A 75 -8.15 2.99 -19.67
N PHE A 76 -8.11 4.16 -20.32
CA PHE A 76 -9.18 5.17 -20.27
C PHE A 76 -10.27 4.96 -21.32
N ALA A 77 -10.00 4.20 -22.38
CA ALA A 77 -10.90 4.03 -23.50
C ALA A 77 -12.33 3.64 -23.06
N GLY A 78 -13.30 4.48 -23.42
CA GLY A 78 -14.72 4.25 -23.16
C GLY A 78 -15.16 4.34 -21.70
N LYS A 79 -14.30 4.86 -20.79
CA LYS A 79 -14.61 4.97 -19.37
C LYS A 79 -14.80 6.42 -18.92
N THR A 80 -15.68 6.60 -17.96
CA THR A 80 -15.83 7.85 -17.23
C THR A 80 -14.69 8.04 -16.20
N ALA A 81 -14.47 9.27 -15.75
CA ALA A 81 -13.51 9.58 -14.69
C ALA A 81 -13.73 8.70 -13.44
N LEU A 82 -14.97 8.54 -13.04
CA LEU A 82 -15.35 7.76 -11.87
C LEU A 82 -15.00 6.27 -12.03
N GLU A 83 -15.25 5.68 -13.20
CA GLU A 83 -14.88 4.28 -13.47
C GLU A 83 -13.37 4.07 -13.45
N ILE A 84 -12.60 5.03 -13.97
CA ILE A 84 -11.14 5.00 -13.91
C ILE A 84 -10.67 5.03 -12.46
N LEU A 85 -11.12 6.02 -11.67
CA LEU A 85 -10.71 6.16 -10.28
C LEU A 85 -11.14 4.95 -9.44
N ARG A 86 -12.35 4.42 -9.62
CA ARG A 86 -12.79 3.18 -8.97
C ARG A 86 -11.89 1.99 -9.31
N GLN A 87 -11.52 1.85 -10.56
CA GLN A 87 -10.63 0.77 -11.00
C GLN A 87 -9.24 0.89 -10.37
N MET A 88 -8.65 2.09 -10.36
CA MET A 88 -7.31 2.33 -9.83
C MET A 88 -7.27 2.19 -8.31
N VAL A 89 -8.17 2.86 -7.60
CA VAL A 89 -8.27 2.78 -6.13
C VAL A 89 -8.65 1.36 -5.70
N GLY A 90 -9.62 0.73 -6.35
CA GLY A 90 -9.99 -0.66 -6.06
C GLY A 90 -8.85 -1.66 -6.29
N GLY A 91 -8.01 -1.42 -7.31
CA GLY A 91 -6.78 -2.19 -7.53
C GLY A 91 -5.78 -2.04 -6.38
N TYR A 92 -5.55 -0.80 -5.93
CA TYR A 92 -4.68 -0.49 -4.80
C TYR A 92 -5.19 -1.11 -3.49
N VAL A 93 -6.49 -0.96 -3.21
CA VAL A 93 -7.13 -1.58 -2.02
C VAL A 93 -6.98 -3.10 -2.04
N ARG A 94 -7.31 -3.76 -3.15
CA ARG A 94 -7.17 -5.22 -3.27
C ARG A 94 -5.73 -5.69 -3.10
N MET A 95 -4.74 -4.94 -3.60
CA MET A 95 -3.33 -5.24 -3.41
C MET A 95 -2.96 -5.26 -1.93
N ASN A 96 -3.42 -4.26 -1.17
CA ASN A 96 -3.11 -4.14 0.27
C ASN A 96 -3.94 -5.11 1.14
N GLN A 97 -5.05 -5.65 0.62
CA GLN A 97 -5.88 -6.66 1.31
C GLN A 97 -5.40 -8.10 1.12
N GLN A 98 -4.36 -8.35 0.30
CA GLN A 98 -3.75 -9.68 0.26
C GLN A 98 -3.19 -10.05 1.63
N GLU A 99 -3.44 -11.27 2.08
CA GLU A 99 -3.20 -11.71 3.46
C GLU A 99 -1.83 -11.31 4.01
N GLN A 100 -0.77 -11.64 3.29
CA GLN A 100 0.60 -11.35 3.72
C GLN A 100 0.92 -9.85 3.71
N MET A 101 0.41 -9.11 2.71
CA MET A 101 0.58 -7.66 2.64
C MET A 101 -0.18 -6.96 3.76
N LEU A 102 -1.40 -7.40 4.05
CA LEU A 102 -2.19 -6.85 5.16
C LEU A 102 -1.53 -7.15 6.52
N MET A 103 -0.98 -8.35 6.71
CA MET A 103 -0.21 -8.70 7.91
C MET A 103 1.02 -7.79 8.06
N PHE A 104 1.79 -7.62 7.00
CA PHE A 104 2.94 -6.73 7.00
C PHE A 104 2.55 -5.27 7.29
N TYR A 105 1.51 -4.77 6.64
CA TYR A 105 1.00 -3.42 6.88
C TYR A 105 0.63 -3.21 8.36
N LYS A 106 -0.10 -4.14 8.97
CA LYS A 106 -0.46 -4.07 10.40
C LYS A 106 0.77 -4.02 11.31
N VAL A 107 1.78 -4.84 11.02
CA VAL A 107 3.05 -4.85 11.78
C VAL A 107 3.76 -3.50 11.66
N ILE A 108 3.97 -3.01 10.43
CA ILE A 108 4.67 -1.74 10.19
C ILE A 108 3.88 -0.56 10.74
N TYR A 109 2.57 -0.54 10.57
CA TYR A 109 1.69 0.51 11.08
C TYR A 109 1.73 0.61 12.61
N SER A 110 1.71 -0.50 13.33
CA SER A 110 1.80 -0.51 14.79
C SER A 110 3.15 -0.02 15.33
N GLU A 111 4.23 -0.23 14.58
CA GLU A 111 5.60 0.07 15.00
C GLU A 111 6.10 1.46 14.53
N ARG A 112 5.41 2.11 13.59
CA ARG A 112 5.91 3.35 12.93
C ARG A 112 6.20 4.51 13.87
N CYS A 113 5.55 4.58 15.02
CA CYS A 113 5.79 5.64 16.00
C CYS A 113 7.00 5.35 16.91
N ILE A 114 7.57 4.14 16.85
CA ILE A 114 8.62 3.68 17.74
C ILE A 114 9.87 3.28 16.97
N GLN A 115 9.69 2.64 15.81
CA GLN A 115 10.77 2.06 15.01
C GLN A 115 11.08 2.93 13.77
N PRO A 116 12.29 3.51 13.67
CA PRO A 116 12.65 4.36 12.53
C PRO A 116 12.51 3.67 11.16
N MET A 117 12.81 2.36 11.09
CA MET A 117 12.65 1.59 9.85
C MET A 117 11.18 1.49 9.43
N ALA A 118 10.28 1.24 10.35
CA ALA A 118 8.85 1.19 10.07
C ALA A 118 8.32 2.56 9.60
N ALA A 119 8.75 3.64 10.25
CA ALA A 119 8.42 5.01 9.83
C ALA A 119 8.92 5.30 8.40
N LYS A 120 10.16 4.90 8.08
CA LYS A 120 10.75 5.06 6.75
C LYS A 120 9.93 4.33 5.68
N ILE A 121 9.55 3.06 5.91
CA ILE A 121 8.74 2.28 4.97
C ILE A 121 7.38 2.95 4.73
N MET A 122 6.73 3.45 5.79
CA MET A 122 5.45 4.16 5.65
C MET A 122 5.57 5.45 4.84
N ALA A 123 6.66 6.21 5.05
CA ALA A 123 6.93 7.42 4.28
C ALA A 123 7.18 7.10 2.80
N GLU A 124 8.03 6.10 2.51
CA GLU A 124 8.31 5.65 1.13
C GLU A 124 7.03 5.16 0.42
N GLU A 125 6.14 4.45 1.12
CA GLU A 125 4.87 4.02 0.54
C GLU A 125 3.96 5.20 0.21
N THR A 126 3.87 6.17 1.12
CA THR A 126 3.10 7.40 0.90
C THR A 126 3.63 8.19 -0.30
N GLU A 127 4.94 8.37 -0.42
CA GLU A 127 5.57 9.05 -1.56
C GLU A 127 5.30 8.32 -2.89
N ARG A 128 5.39 6.99 -2.90
CA ARG A 128 5.08 6.17 -4.10
C ARG A 128 3.62 6.32 -4.52
N MET A 129 2.69 6.33 -3.55
CA MET A 129 1.28 6.51 -3.81
C MET A 129 1.01 7.91 -4.39
N ILE A 130 1.59 8.96 -3.82
CA ILE A 130 1.50 10.33 -4.34
C ILE A 130 2.02 10.40 -5.77
N LEU A 131 3.22 9.84 -6.03
CA LEU A 131 3.83 9.85 -7.37
C LEU A 131 2.95 9.12 -8.40
N ALA A 132 2.42 7.96 -8.06
CA ALA A 132 1.52 7.21 -8.93
C ALA A 132 0.23 7.98 -9.23
N THR A 133 -0.31 8.68 -8.23
CA THR A 133 -1.51 9.52 -8.38
C THR A 133 -1.23 10.73 -9.27
N LYS A 134 -0.07 11.39 -9.12
CA LYS A 134 0.35 12.48 -10.02
C LYS A 134 0.41 12.02 -11.47
N GLN A 135 1.06 10.89 -11.74
CA GLN A 135 1.14 10.33 -13.10
C GLN A 135 -0.25 10.04 -13.68
N LEU A 136 -1.16 9.49 -12.87
CA LEU A 136 -2.54 9.26 -13.28
C LEU A 136 -3.26 10.58 -13.61
N PHE A 137 -3.13 11.60 -12.77
CA PHE A 137 -3.83 12.88 -12.93
C PHE A 137 -3.32 13.65 -14.15
N TYR A 138 -2.01 13.71 -14.37
CA TYR A 138 -1.47 14.27 -15.60
C TYR A 138 -1.97 13.55 -16.85
N ALA A 139 -2.08 12.22 -16.82
CA ALA A 139 -2.65 11.47 -17.91
C ALA A 139 -4.15 11.82 -18.11
N MET A 140 -4.92 11.95 -17.02
CA MET A 140 -6.35 12.34 -17.11
C MET A 140 -6.54 13.74 -17.67
N GLU A 141 -5.66 14.71 -17.36
CA GLU A 141 -5.68 16.04 -17.97
C GLU A 141 -5.35 15.99 -19.46
N ILE A 142 -4.28 15.29 -19.85
CA ILE A 142 -3.89 15.12 -21.27
C ILE A 142 -5.04 14.53 -22.09
N HIS A 143 -5.75 13.56 -21.53
CA HIS A 143 -6.90 12.91 -22.16
C HIS A 143 -8.24 13.66 -21.97
N LYS A 144 -8.23 14.84 -21.33
CA LYS A 144 -9.41 15.68 -21.07
C LYS A 144 -10.52 14.94 -20.31
N ILE A 145 -10.14 14.11 -19.34
CA ILE A 145 -11.05 13.34 -18.50
C ILE A 145 -11.42 14.12 -17.25
N LEU A 146 -10.44 14.75 -16.60
CA LEU A 146 -10.57 15.68 -15.50
C LEU A 146 -9.72 16.92 -15.75
N HIS A 147 -9.99 18.00 -15.04
CA HIS A 147 -9.20 19.24 -15.03
C HIS A 147 -8.89 19.64 -13.59
N PHE A 148 -7.65 19.99 -13.31
CA PHE A 148 -7.19 20.37 -11.98
C PHE A 148 -6.65 21.81 -12.00
N GLN A 149 -7.00 22.63 -11.01
CA GLN A 149 -6.34 23.94 -10.82
C GLN A 149 -4.85 23.78 -10.50
N ASP A 150 -4.53 22.75 -9.70
CA ASP A 150 -3.19 22.32 -9.34
C ASP A 150 -3.20 20.79 -9.27
N ALA A 151 -2.71 20.15 -10.33
CA ALA A 151 -2.69 18.68 -10.44
C ALA A 151 -1.80 18.04 -9.37
N ASP A 152 -0.71 18.72 -8.96
CA ASP A 152 0.20 18.22 -7.93
C ASP A 152 -0.45 18.18 -6.56
N MET A 153 -1.08 19.28 -6.14
CA MET A 153 -1.76 19.34 -4.85
C MET A 153 -3.04 18.50 -4.83
N SER A 154 -3.76 18.43 -5.95
CA SER A 154 -4.91 17.53 -6.10
C SER A 154 -4.48 16.06 -5.92
N ALA A 155 -3.34 15.66 -6.49
CA ALA A 155 -2.81 14.32 -6.33
C ALA A 155 -2.38 14.01 -4.89
N VAL A 156 -1.71 14.95 -4.21
CA VAL A 156 -1.35 14.81 -2.80
C VAL A 156 -2.60 14.66 -1.94
N SER A 157 -3.57 15.56 -2.10
CA SER A 157 -4.83 15.56 -1.34
C SER A 157 -5.61 14.24 -1.56
N PHE A 158 -5.75 13.82 -2.82
CA PHE A 158 -6.42 12.58 -3.19
C PHE A 158 -5.75 11.35 -2.58
N ALA A 159 -4.43 11.24 -2.73
CA ALA A 159 -3.66 10.12 -2.22
C ALA A 159 -3.77 10.01 -0.69
N MET A 160 -3.61 11.12 0.03
CA MET A 160 -3.73 11.15 1.49
C MET A 160 -5.15 10.82 1.95
N THR A 161 -6.18 11.31 1.25
CA THR A 161 -7.57 11.00 1.59
C THR A 161 -7.89 9.52 1.36
N VAL A 162 -7.49 8.95 0.22
CA VAL A 162 -7.66 7.51 -0.07
C VAL A 162 -6.98 6.67 1.01
N HIS A 163 -5.74 7.00 1.39
CA HIS A 163 -5.02 6.29 2.45
C HIS A 163 -5.75 6.40 3.80
N GLY A 164 -6.15 7.61 4.20
CA GLY A 164 -6.90 7.81 5.44
C GLY A 164 -8.25 7.06 5.48
N LEU A 165 -8.94 6.96 4.34
CA LEU A 165 -10.18 6.17 4.24
C LEU A 165 -9.93 4.67 4.34
N MET A 166 -8.80 4.19 3.81
CA MET A 166 -8.37 2.79 3.99
C MET A 166 -8.03 2.47 5.44
N ASP A 167 -7.26 3.33 6.10
CA ASP A 167 -6.93 3.21 7.53
C ASP A 167 -8.20 3.19 8.39
N TYR A 168 -9.12 4.13 8.15
CA TYR A 168 -10.41 4.18 8.84
C TYR A 168 -11.23 2.90 8.64
N GLY A 169 -11.21 2.34 7.42
CA GLY A 169 -11.85 1.05 7.13
C GLY A 169 -11.23 -0.10 7.94
N LEU A 170 -9.91 -0.14 8.05
CA LEU A 170 -9.18 -1.13 8.84
C LEU A 170 -9.45 -0.99 10.34
N ASP A 171 -9.47 0.26 10.85
CA ASP A 171 -9.77 0.55 12.25
C ASP A 171 -11.19 0.10 12.62
N LYS A 172 -12.17 0.38 11.75
CA LYS A 172 -13.56 -0.10 11.95
C LYS A 172 -13.64 -1.62 12.02
N GLN A 173 -12.96 -2.30 11.10
CA GLN A 173 -12.95 -3.76 11.06
C GLN A 173 -12.28 -4.34 12.31
N THR A 174 -11.13 -3.82 12.69
CA THR A 174 -10.34 -4.29 13.85
C THR A 174 -11.05 -3.99 15.17
N GLY A 175 -11.61 -2.79 15.31
CA GLY A 175 -12.35 -2.35 16.50
C GLY A 175 -13.78 -2.86 16.57
N LYS A 176 -14.27 -3.57 15.53
CA LYS A 176 -15.68 -3.96 15.39
C LYS A 176 -16.63 -2.77 15.58
N TYR A 177 -16.21 -1.61 15.08
CA TYR A 177 -16.93 -0.35 15.25
C TYR A 177 -17.98 -0.19 14.14
N GLU A 178 -19.24 -0.06 14.52
CA GLU A 178 -20.34 0.29 13.62
C GLU A 178 -20.69 1.76 13.83
N ALA A 179 -20.45 2.58 12.80
CA ALA A 179 -20.89 3.96 12.80
C ALA A 179 -22.41 4.02 12.67
N ALA A 180 -23.10 4.61 13.67
CA ALA A 180 -24.57 4.59 13.81
C ALA A 180 -25.34 5.15 12.59
N ASP A 181 -24.75 6.01 11.76
CA ASP A 181 -25.45 6.74 10.71
C ASP A 181 -24.93 6.57 9.28
N ARG A 182 -23.94 5.70 9.03
CA ARG A 182 -23.35 5.58 7.68
C ARG A 182 -23.50 4.20 7.08
N LYS A 183 -24.56 4.04 6.29
CA LYS A 183 -24.75 2.87 5.40
C LYS A 183 -23.96 2.98 4.10
N LYS A 184 -23.34 4.12 3.80
CA LYS A 184 -22.66 4.39 2.52
C LYS A 184 -21.16 4.16 2.62
N ASP A 185 -20.60 3.70 1.52
CA ASP A 185 -19.15 3.58 1.33
C ASP A 185 -18.53 4.96 1.13
N LEU A 186 -17.82 5.45 2.16
CA LEU A 186 -17.15 6.76 2.13
C LEU A 186 -16.13 6.87 1.01
N MET A 187 -15.47 5.78 0.64
CA MET A 187 -14.54 5.79 -0.47
C MET A 187 -15.25 6.10 -1.78
N ASP A 188 -16.37 5.43 -2.02
CA ASP A 188 -17.15 5.65 -3.25
C ASP A 188 -17.80 7.04 -3.29
N GLU A 189 -18.27 7.55 -2.15
CA GLU A 189 -18.78 8.92 -2.04
C GLU A 189 -17.69 9.96 -2.32
N TYR A 190 -16.49 9.75 -1.77
CA TYR A 190 -15.34 10.62 -2.03
C TYR A 190 -14.96 10.63 -3.51
N LEU A 191 -14.89 9.47 -4.14
CA LEU A 191 -14.55 9.38 -5.58
C LEU A 191 -15.57 10.09 -6.46
N LYS A 192 -16.87 9.99 -6.15
CA LYS A 192 -17.92 10.71 -6.87
C LYS A 192 -17.76 12.23 -6.74
N TRP A 193 -17.68 12.69 -5.48
CA TRP A 193 -17.48 14.12 -5.19
C TRP A 193 -16.22 14.65 -5.88
N PHE A 194 -15.10 13.93 -5.80
CA PHE A 194 -13.84 14.34 -6.41
C PHE A 194 -13.94 14.48 -7.94
N CYS A 195 -14.67 13.57 -8.60
CA CYS A 195 -14.92 13.67 -10.04
C CYS A 195 -15.82 14.86 -10.40
N GLU A 196 -16.82 15.18 -9.58
CA GLU A 196 -17.72 16.32 -9.78
C GLU A 196 -16.97 17.64 -9.66
N GLU A 197 -16.15 17.82 -8.63
CA GLU A 197 -15.35 19.03 -8.38
C GLU A 197 -14.28 19.30 -9.45
N ASN A 198 -13.80 18.25 -10.12
CA ASN A 198 -12.75 18.37 -11.14
C ASN A 198 -13.26 18.04 -12.56
N ALA A 199 -14.55 18.12 -12.78
CA ALA A 199 -15.12 17.88 -14.10
C ALA A 199 -14.63 18.91 -15.13
N VAL A 200 -14.32 18.45 -16.34
CA VAL A 200 -14.02 19.36 -17.46
C VAL A 200 -15.27 20.15 -17.79
N GLU A 201 -15.20 21.48 -17.71
CA GLU A 201 -16.29 22.36 -18.17
C GLU A 201 -16.59 22.07 -19.65
N ARG A 202 -17.87 21.85 -19.95
CA ARG A 202 -18.35 21.55 -21.31
C ARG A 202 -18.55 22.82 -22.12
#